data_6405fa4e5524eb53537bad8ac512505e
#
_entry.id   6405fa4e5524eb53537bad8ac512505e
#
_cell.length_a   1.000
_cell.length_b   1.000
_cell.length_c   1.000
_cell.angle_alpha   90.00
_cell.angle_beta   90.00
_cell.angle_gamma   90.00
#
_symmetry.space_group_name_H-M   'P 1'
#
loop_
_entity.id
_entity.type
_entity.pdbx_description
1 polymer ?
#
loop_
_entity_poly.entity_id
_entity_poly.type
_entity_poly.pdbx_seq_one_letter_code
_entity_poly.pdbx_strand_id
1 'polypeptide(L)'
;AHILHSRLAWPSEILCVTFTNKAAREMQHRMAALLGQSVEGLPFLGTFHAVAARMLRRHAELVGLDSNFTILDTDDQQRLMKQIIIEAGIDDKRWPAKALAGHIDRFKNRGLTPAQVPAHEAHDFADGKLIALYTRYQARLAELNAADFGDLLLHMLSIFLAHPDVLAGYQQRFKYVLVDEYQDTNVAQYLWLRLLAQQRRNIACVGDDDQSIYSWRGAEVTNILRFEKDFPGATIIRLEQNYRSTAPILAAAGGLIAHNGGRLGKTLWTASDGGDKVEVIGVWDGPEEARRVGERIEALQRDGVPLDQCAILVRAQFQTREFEDRFITIGLPYRIVGGFRFYERAEIRDALAYLRVVASPADSLAFERIVNTPKRGLGDKALQRLHALARAQGKPLAAAANAIVQSDELTPAARRALAALTQDIARWRDQLGQLPHPELARIILEESGYLAMWQNDKSPEAAGRVDNLLELTRAMEDFENLTAFLEHVALVMENEASEATEKVIIMTLHGAKGLEFDHVFLVGWEEGVFPSQRSLDEGGNASLEEERRLDYVGITRARWS
;
A
#
# COMPACT_ATOMS: atom_id res chain seq x y z
N ALA A 1 -16.36 -26.16 6.91
CA ALA A 1 -17.75 -26.63 7.05
C ALA A 1 -17.80 -28.16 7.19
N HIS A 2 -17.31 -28.94 6.22
CA HIS A 2 -17.39 -30.42 6.23
C HIS A 2 -16.82 -31.06 7.52
N ILE A 3 -15.65 -30.65 7.97
CA ILE A 3 -15.00 -31.18 9.20
C ILE A 3 -15.93 -31.01 10.42
N LEU A 4 -16.57 -29.86 10.55
CA LEU A 4 -17.48 -29.55 11.65
C LEU A 4 -18.81 -30.32 11.50
N HIS A 5 -19.39 -30.32 10.32
CA HIS A 5 -20.64 -31.03 10.03
C HIS A 5 -20.50 -32.54 10.30
N SER A 6 -19.38 -33.13 9.86
CA SER A 6 -19.07 -34.56 10.06
C SER A 6 -18.50 -34.86 11.45
N ARG A 7 -18.43 -33.90 12.36
CA ARG A 7 -17.89 -34.02 13.73
C ARG A 7 -16.49 -34.64 13.83
N LEU A 8 -15.65 -34.41 12.82
CA LEU A 8 -14.28 -34.90 12.78
C LEU A 8 -13.34 -34.16 13.74
N ALA A 9 -13.67 -32.91 14.05
CA ALA A 9 -12.96 -32.08 15.01
C ALA A 9 -13.87 -31.03 15.63
N TRP A 10 -13.52 -30.59 16.83
CA TRP A 10 -14.15 -29.44 17.47
C TRP A 10 -13.62 -28.12 16.87
N PRO A 11 -14.37 -27.01 16.97
CA PRO A 11 -13.93 -25.69 16.49
C PRO A 11 -12.55 -25.28 17.04
N SER A 12 -12.24 -25.63 18.29
CA SER A 12 -10.95 -25.32 18.93
C SER A 12 -9.79 -26.21 18.47
N GLU A 13 -10.05 -27.24 17.69
CA GLU A 13 -9.07 -28.19 17.17
C GLU A 13 -8.72 -27.92 15.68
N ILE A 14 -9.29 -26.85 15.11
CA ILE A 14 -9.06 -26.44 13.72
C ILE A 14 -8.34 -25.10 13.73
N LEU A 15 -7.16 -25.07 13.10
CA LEU A 15 -6.47 -23.83 12.74
C LEU A 15 -6.83 -23.48 11.31
N CYS A 16 -7.37 -22.29 11.06
CA CYS A 16 -7.70 -21.81 9.73
C CYS A 16 -7.19 -20.38 9.57
N VAL A 17 -6.20 -20.19 8.71
CA VAL A 17 -5.55 -18.89 8.51
C VAL A 17 -5.59 -18.43 7.07
N THR A 18 -5.73 -17.11 6.92
CA THR A 18 -5.69 -16.42 5.64
C THR A 18 -4.89 -15.11 5.76
N PHE A 19 -4.68 -14.42 4.64
CA PHE A 19 -3.82 -13.25 4.60
C PHE A 19 -4.53 -11.95 5.04
N THR A 20 -5.84 -11.80 4.75
CA THR A 20 -6.57 -10.55 5.00
C THR A 20 -7.77 -10.73 5.92
N ASN A 21 -8.11 -9.66 6.69
CA ASN A 21 -9.30 -9.64 7.53
C ASN A 21 -10.60 -9.78 6.71
N LYS A 22 -10.60 -9.30 5.45
CA LYS A 22 -11.74 -9.46 4.53
C LYS A 22 -11.96 -10.94 4.20
N ALA A 23 -10.89 -11.66 3.80
CA ALA A 23 -10.97 -13.08 3.51
C ALA A 23 -11.37 -13.90 4.74
N ALA A 24 -10.86 -13.56 5.94
CA ALA A 24 -11.25 -14.22 7.18
C ALA A 24 -12.75 -14.06 7.47
N ARG A 25 -13.30 -12.85 7.30
CA ARG A 25 -14.75 -12.59 7.46
C ARG A 25 -15.58 -13.33 6.42
N GLU A 26 -15.14 -13.36 5.18
CA GLU A 26 -15.84 -14.08 4.10
C GLU A 26 -15.87 -15.58 4.37
N MET A 27 -14.76 -16.18 4.83
CA MET A 27 -14.74 -17.57 5.28
C MET A 27 -15.76 -17.84 6.39
N GLN A 28 -15.86 -16.93 7.38
CA GLN A 28 -16.84 -17.07 8.46
C GLN A 28 -18.28 -17.02 7.94
N HIS A 29 -18.59 -16.08 7.05
CA HIS A 29 -19.93 -15.96 6.45
C HIS A 29 -20.29 -17.19 5.61
N ARG A 30 -19.40 -17.68 4.76
CA ARG A 30 -19.62 -18.87 3.95
C ARG A 30 -19.80 -20.13 4.81
N MET A 31 -19.04 -20.26 5.91
CA MET A 31 -19.23 -21.37 6.83
C MET A 31 -20.57 -21.29 7.55
N ALA A 32 -20.98 -20.12 8.02
CA ALA A 32 -22.29 -19.92 8.64
C ALA A 32 -23.43 -20.31 7.69
N ALA A 33 -23.36 -19.88 6.43
CA ALA A 33 -24.32 -20.23 5.39
C ALA A 33 -24.39 -21.76 5.15
N LEU A 34 -23.24 -22.43 5.07
CA LEU A 34 -23.16 -23.87 4.81
C LEU A 34 -23.59 -24.74 6.00
N LEU A 35 -23.45 -24.26 7.23
CA LEU A 35 -23.82 -24.98 8.44
C LEU A 35 -25.25 -24.65 8.92
N GLY A 36 -25.90 -23.65 8.30
CA GLY A 36 -27.27 -23.23 8.64
C GLY A 36 -27.41 -22.59 10.02
N GLN A 37 -26.31 -22.18 10.64
CA GLN A 37 -26.27 -21.55 11.96
C GLN A 37 -25.07 -20.61 12.07
N SER A 38 -25.14 -19.65 13.01
CA SER A 38 -24.00 -18.82 13.35
C SER A 38 -22.82 -19.68 13.79
N VAL A 39 -21.66 -19.49 13.16
CA VAL A 39 -20.42 -20.18 13.55
C VAL A 39 -19.76 -19.34 14.64
N GLU A 40 -20.36 -19.30 15.80
CA GLU A 40 -19.71 -18.75 16.99
C GLU A 40 -18.72 -19.79 17.52
N GLY A 41 -17.47 -19.37 17.78
CA GLY A 41 -16.52 -20.18 18.49
C GLY A 41 -15.43 -20.87 17.68
N LEU A 42 -15.01 -20.31 16.54
CA LEU A 42 -13.76 -20.72 15.88
C LEU A 42 -12.59 -19.83 16.37
N PRO A 43 -11.98 -20.15 17.51
CA PRO A 43 -10.99 -19.27 18.14
C PRO A 43 -9.69 -19.13 17.32
N PHE A 44 -9.43 -20.06 16.41
CA PHE A 44 -8.24 -20.09 15.58
C PHE A 44 -8.54 -19.95 14.07
N LEU A 45 -9.64 -19.24 13.76
CA LEU A 45 -9.91 -18.75 12.41
C LEU A 45 -9.64 -17.25 12.37
N GLY A 46 -8.82 -16.81 11.40
CA GLY A 46 -8.47 -15.41 11.23
C GLY A 46 -7.24 -15.20 10.36
N THR A 47 -6.68 -13.99 10.42
CA THR A 47 -5.38 -13.73 9.81
C THR A 47 -4.25 -14.36 10.66
N PHE A 48 -3.09 -14.61 10.04
CA PHE A 48 -1.90 -15.09 10.75
C PHE A 48 -1.62 -14.28 12.01
N HIS A 49 -1.58 -12.96 11.91
CA HIS A 49 -1.28 -12.08 13.04
C HIS A 49 -2.37 -12.12 14.12
N ALA A 50 -3.65 -12.17 13.74
CA ALA A 50 -4.73 -12.24 14.72
C ALA A 50 -4.72 -13.55 15.52
N VAL A 51 -4.40 -14.66 14.88
CA VAL A 51 -4.26 -15.96 15.55
C VAL A 51 -2.99 -15.98 16.41
N ALA A 52 -1.85 -15.51 15.86
CA ALA A 52 -0.58 -15.43 16.60
C ALA A 52 -0.72 -14.53 17.85
N ALA A 53 -1.40 -13.39 17.75
CA ALA A 53 -1.65 -12.52 18.91
C ALA A 53 -2.44 -13.23 20.02
N ARG A 54 -3.49 -14.00 19.65
CA ARG A 54 -4.27 -14.78 20.62
C ARG A 54 -3.44 -15.87 21.31
N MET A 55 -2.56 -16.51 20.55
CA MET A 55 -1.64 -17.52 21.09
C MET A 55 -0.60 -16.86 21.99
N LEU A 56 0.00 -15.75 21.54
CA LEU A 56 1.01 -15.00 22.29
C LEU A 56 0.47 -14.51 23.62
N ARG A 57 -0.76 -13.98 23.68
CA ARG A 57 -1.37 -13.55 24.95
C ARG A 57 -1.45 -14.63 26.01
N ARG A 58 -1.50 -15.90 25.64
CA ARG A 58 -1.51 -17.05 26.57
C ARG A 58 -0.12 -17.44 27.09
N HIS A 59 0.92 -16.98 26.40
CA HIS A 59 2.31 -17.35 26.67
C HIS A 59 3.23 -16.14 26.71
N ALA A 60 2.67 -14.95 26.91
CA ALA A 60 3.39 -13.68 26.85
C ALA A 60 4.56 -13.61 27.83
N GLU A 61 4.39 -14.19 29.03
CA GLU A 61 5.40 -14.24 30.07
C GLU A 61 6.70 -14.95 29.65
N LEU A 62 6.60 -15.92 28.72
CA LEU A 62 7.76 -16.65 28.20
C LEU A 62 8.70 -15.79 27.33
N VAL A 63 8.24 -14.63 26.90
CA VAL A 63 9.02 -13.65 26.13
C VAL A 63 9.14 -12.31 26.85
N GLY A 64 8.85 -12.28 28.16
CA GLY A 64 8.98 -11.09 29.01
C GLY A 64 7.89 -10.04 28.80
N LEU A 65 6.71 -10.43 28.33
CA LEU A 65 5.54 -9.59 28.19
C LEU A 65 4.43 -10.04 29.13
N ASP A 66 3.57 -9.11 29.55
CA ASP A 66 2.32 -9.47 30.22
C ASP A 66 1.24 -9.83 29.18
N SER A 67 0.23 -10.61 29.59
CA SER A 67 -0.85 -11.06 28.71
C SER A 67 -1.67 -9.93 28.09
N ASN A 68 -1.67 -8.75 28.71
CA ASN A 68 -2.37 -7.53 28.27
C ASN A 68 -1.49 -6.58 27.43
N PHE A 69 -0.37 -7.05 26.90
CA PHE A 69 0.54 -6.22 26.09
C PHE A 69 -0.18 -5.43 25.00
N THR A 70 0.34 -4.25 24.71
CA THR A 70 -0.18 -3.37 23.65
C THR A 70 0.43 -3.76 22.30
N ILE A 71 -0.38 -3.81 21.25
CA ILE A 71 0.11 -3.96 19.88
C ILE A 71 0.27 -2.55 19.29
N LEU A 72 1.51 -2.17 18.99
CA LEU A 72 1.81 -0.86 18.44
C LEU A 72 1.38 -0.78 16.99
N ASP A 73 0.78 0.35 16.62
CA ASP A 73 0.57 0.70 15.22
C ASP A 73 1.87 1.24 14.57
N THR A 74 1.80 1.52 13.28
CA THR A 74 2.96 1.99 12.51
C THR A 74 3.48 3.35 12.98
N ASP A 75 2.60 4.24 13.42
CA ASP A 75 2.98 5.57 13.90
C ASP A 75 3.70 5.49 15.25
N ASP A 76 3.18 4.70 16.18
CA ASP A 76 3.81 4.47 17.48
C ASP A 76 5.16 3.76 17.34
N GLN A 77 5.24 2.77 16.44
CA GLN A 77 6.49 2.09 16.09
C GLN A 77 7.55 3.09 15.59
N GLN A 78 7.18 3.96 14.64
CA GLN A 78 8.11 4.95 14.09
C GLN A 78 8.53 6.00 15.14
N ARG A 79 7.61 6.44 16.01
CA ARG A 79 7.93 7.37 17.11
C ARG A 79 8.93 6.77 18.07
N LEU A 80 8.74 5.50 18.47
CA LEU A 80 9.65 4.78 19.35
C LEU A 80 11.03 4.62 18.69
N MET A 81 11.09 4.19 17.44
CA MET A 81 12.35 4.07 16.69
C MET A 81 13.07 5.41 16.54
N LYS A 82 12.33 6.51 16.31
CA LYS A 82 12.92 7.84 16.27
C LYS A 82 13.58 8.24 17.61
N GLN A 83 12.93 7.96 18.71
CA GLN A 83 13.52 8.19 20.05
C GLN A 83 14.82 7.41 20.22
N ILE A 84 14.85 6.12 19.85
CA ILE A 84 16.02 5.26 19.93
C ILE A 84 17.18 5.78 19.06
N ILE A 85 16.89 6.24 17.83
CA ILE A 85 17.90 6.83 16.93
C ILE A 85 18.53 8.08 17.58
N ILE A 86 17.71 8.95 18.16
CA ILE A 86 18.19 10.18 18.84
C ILE A 86 18.99 9.82 20.08
N GLU A 87 18.51 8.90 20.92
CA GLU A 87 19.23 8.40 22.12
C GLU A 87 20.59 7.80 21.77
N ALA A 88 20.72 7.15 20.62
CA ALA A 88 21.97 6.59 20.10
C ALA A 88 22.93 7.63 19.51
N GLY A 89 22.57 8.92 19.52
CA GLY A 89 23.36 10.00 18.93
C GLY A 89 23.47 9.94 17.40
N ILE A 90 22.47 9.35 16.75
CA ILE A 90 22.42 9.19 15.28
C ILE A 90 21.56 10.31 14.69
N ASP A 91 21.98 10.87 13.57
CA ASP A 91 21.23 11.88 12.84
C ASP A 91 19.97 11.26 12.22
N ASP A 92 18.79 11.58 12.77
CA ASP A 92 17.49 11.07 12.32
C ASP A 92 17.04 11.59 10.93
N LYS A 93 17.72 12.63 10.41
CA LYS A 93 17.51 13.11 9.04
C LYS A 93 18.26 12.24 8.03
N ARG A 94 19.50 11.87 8.35
CA ARG A 94 20.30 10.97 7.51
C ARG A 94 19.81 9.52 7.60
N TRP A 95 19.35 9.11 8.77
CA TRP A 95 18.92 7.76 9.08
C TRP A 95 17.51 7.75 9.68
N PRO A 96 16.46 7.93 8.84
CA PRO A 96 15.11 8.11 9.32
C PRO A 96 14.53 6.83 9.96
N ALA A 97 13.68 7.03 10.97
CA ALA A 97 13.01 5.95 11.70
C ALA A 97 12.24 4.99 10.78
N LYS A 98 11.65 5.49 9.71
CA LYS A 98 10.92 4.68 8.73
C LYS A 98 11.84 3.70 7.99
N ALA A 99 13.08 4.09 7.69
CA ALA A 99 14.04 3.18 7.08
C ALA A 99 14.48 2.09 8.08
N LEU A 100 14.71 2.45 9.36
CA LEU A 100 14.99 1.48 10.42
C LEU A 100 13.84 0.49 10.58
N ALA A 101 12.58 0.97 10.58
CA ALA A 101 11.40 0.13 10.63
C ALA A 101 11.39 -0.89 9.48
N GLY A 102 11.66 -0.45 8.25
CA GLY A 102 11.71 -1.34 7.08
C GLY A 102 12.78 -2.43 7.19
N HIS A 103 13.95 -2.13 7.75
CA HIS A 103 14.98 -3.15 8.00
C HIS A 103 14.55 -4.16 9.07
N ILE A 104 14.01 -3.67 10.19
CA ILE A 104 13.55 -4.54 11.28
C ILE A 104 12.38 -5.42 10.83
N ASP A 105 11.41 -4.88 10.10
CA ASP A 105 10.28 -5.64 9.56
C ASP A 105 10.74 -6.74 8.61
N ARG A 106 11.74 -6.47 7.77
CA ARG A 106 12.36 -7.48 6.90
C ARG A 106 12.98 -8.62 7.72
N PHE A 107 13.67 -8.33 8.81
CA PHE A 107 14.22 -9.36 9.69
C PHE A 107 13.13 -10.16 10.38
N LYS A 108 12.11 -9.51 10.92
CA LYS A 108 10.97 -10.17 11.56
C LYS A 108 10.19 -11.06 10.59
N ASN A 109 9.98 -10.60 9.35
CA ASN A 109 9.36 -11.40 8.28
C ASN A 109 10.18 -12.64 7.92
N ARG A 110 11.50 -12.60 8.14
CA ARG A 110 12.39 -13.77 8.00
C ARG A 110 12.49 -14.61 9.28
N GLY A 111 11.80 -14.23 10.35
CA GLY A 111 11.83 -14.91 11.64
C GLY A 111 13.13 -14.72 12.41
N LEU A 112 13.88 -13.63 12.17
CA LEU A 112 15.18 -13.36 12.75
C LEU A 112 15.07 -12.40 13.94
N THR A 113 15.50 -12.86 15.11
CA THR A 113 15.75 -12.00 16.27
C THR A 113 17.04 -11.20 16.07
N PRO A 114 17.30 -10.11 16.85
CA PRO A 114 18.55 -9.34 16.72
C PRO A 114 19.82 -10.19 16.73
N ALA A 115 19.86 -11.23 17.55
CA ALA A 115 21.01 -12.14 17.67
C ALA A 115 21.21 -13.06 16.46
N GLN A 116 20.18 -13.23 15.63
CA GLN A 116 20.19 -14.11 14.45
C GLN A 116 20.43 -13.36 13.14
N VAL A 117 20.45 -12.01 13.18
CA VAL A 117 20.72 -11.19 12.00
C VAL A 117 22.17 -11.42 11.54
N PRO A 118 22.39 -11.73 10.25
CA PRO A 118 23.74 -11.91 9.72
C PRO A 118 24.58 -10.63 9.87
N ALA A 119 25.83 -10.76 10.32
CA ALA A 119 26.70 -9.62 10.63
C ALA A 119 26.96 -8.69 9.42
N HIS A 120 26.94 -9.22 8.19
CA HIS A 120 27.12 -8.41 7.00
C HIS A 120 25.94 -7.48 6.72
N GLU A 121 24.73 -7.82 7.15
CA GLU A 121 23.53 -6.98 7.02
C GLU A 121 23.51 -5.84 8.07
N ALA A 122 24.41 -5.87 9.09
CA ALA A 122 24.50 -4.79 10.08
C ALA A 122 24.89 -3.43 9.47
N HIS A 123 25.62 -3.45 8.36
CA HIS A 123 26.13 -2.25 7.69
C HIS A 123 25.07 -1.50 6.86
N ASP A 124 23.90 -2.09 6.65
CA ASP A 124 22.84 -1.52 5.82
C ASP A 124 22.20 -0.25 6.45
N PHE A 125 22.46 0.01 7.74
CA PHE A 125 21.92 1.18 8.44
C PHE A 125 22.90 1.74 9.48
N ALA A 126 23.01 3.08 9.52
CA ALA A 126 23.76 3.86 10.53
C ALA A 126 25.18 3.34 10.77
N ASP A 127 25.93 3.11 9.68
CA ASP A 127 27.34 2.72 9.70
C ASP A 127 27.61 1.48 10.59
N GLY A 128 26.74 0.46 10.49
CA GLY A 128 26.87 -0.80 11.20
C GLY A 128 26.11 -0.90 12.55
N LYS A 129 25.31 0.10 12.89
CA LYS A 129 24.57 0.11 14.16
C LYS A 129 23.19 -0.60 14.10
N LEU A 130 22.78 -1.14 12.95
CA LEU A 130 21.46 -1.72 12.72
C LEU A 130 21.09 -2.77 13.79
N ILE A 131 21.96 -3.74 14.04
CA ILE A 131 21.70 -4.80 15.03
C ILE A 131 21.56 -4.22 16.46
N ALA A 132 22.42 -3.26 16.83
CA ALA A 132 22.34 -2.62 18.13
C ALA A 132 21.03 -1.83 18.31
N LEU A 133 20.58 -1.12 17.27
CA LEU A 133 19.29 -0.40 17.26
C LEU A 133 18.12 -1.38 17.33
N TYR A 134 18.17 -2.48 16.60
CA TYR A 134 17.14 -3.52 16.68
C TYR A 134 17.08 -4.15 18.08
N THR A 135 18.23 -4.45 18.69
CA THR A 135 18.32 -4.96 20.08
C THR A 135 17.70 -3.96 21.05
N ARG A 136 18.05 -2.67 20.93
CA ARG A 136 17.49 -1.62 21.78
C ARG A 136 16.00 -1.46 21.58
N TYR A 137 15.51 -1.56 20.34
CA TYR A 137 14.10 -1.50 20.02
C TYR A 137 13.32 -2.62 20.72
N GLN A 138 13.79 -3.87 20.63
CA GLN A 138 13.15 -5.00 21.32
C GLN A 138 13.15 -4.83 22.85
N ALA A 139 14.26 -4.33 23.43
CA ALA A 139 14.32 -4.03 24.86
C ALA A 139 13.29 -2.95 25.26
N ARG A 140 13.12 -1.90 24.46
CA ARG A 140 12.12 -0.85 24.73
C ARG A 140 10.70 -1.36 24.61
N LEU A 141 10.41 -2.24 23.64
CA LEU A 141 9.10 -2.87 23.54
C LEU A 141 8.78 -3.69 24.80
N ALA A 142 9.73 -4.47 25.30
CA ALA A 142 9.56 -5.22 26.54
C ALA A 142 9.34 -4.30 27.75
N GLU A 143 10.14 -3.22 27.91
CA GLU A 143 9.97 -2.21 28.96
C GLU A 143 8.57 -1.57 28.95
N LEU A 144 7.98 -1.39 27.77
CA LEU A 144 6.65 -0.79 27.57
C LEU A 144 5.51 -1.81 27.62
N ASN A 145 5.80 -3.08 27.84
CA ASN A 145 4.84 -4.17 27.66
C ASN A 145 4.11 -4.07 26.32
N ALA A 146 4.88 -3.98 25.24
CA ALA A 146 4.36 -3.78 23.89
C ALA A 146 5.00 -4.74 22.90
N ALA A 147 4.31 -5.00 21.80
CA ALA A 147 4.79 -5.74 20.64
C ALA A 147 4.34 -5.03 19.36
N ASP A 148 5.12 -5.05 18.30
CA ASP A 148 4.65 -4.65 16.98
C ASP A 148 4.05 -5.84 16.21
N PHE A 149 3.53 -5.60 15.00
CA PHE A 149 2.90 -6.66 14.20
C PHE A 149 3.86 -7.80 13.87
N GLY A 150 5.13 -7.50 13.55
CA GLY A 150 6.14 -8.51 13.25
C GLY A 150 6.48 -9.38 14.47
N ASP A 151 6.42 -8.81 15.67
CA ASP A 151 6.69 -9.52 16.92
C ASP A 151 5.65 -10.60 17.21
N LEU A 152 4.41 -10.44 16.76
CA LEU A 152 3.36 -11.42 17.03
C LEU A 152 3.74 -12.82 16.54
N LEU A 153 4.34 -12.90 15.36
CA LEU A 153 4.84 -14.16 14.79
C LEU A 153 6.24 -14.50 15.29
N LEU A 154 7.14 -13.53 15.38
CA LEU A 154 8.51 -13.73 15.83
C LEU A 154 8.57 -14.29 17.27
N HIS A 155 7.79 -13.72 18.18
CA HIS A 155 7.70 -14.22 19.57
C HIS A 155 7.11 -15.63 19.63
N MET A 156 6.07 -15.93 18.85
CA MET A 156 5.53 -17.28 18.79
C MET A 156 6.54 -18.30 18.25
N LEU A 157 7.34 -17.93 17.25
CA LEU A 157 8.45 -18.77 16.77
C LEU A 157 9.50 -18.98 17.87
N SER A 158 9.88 -17.92 18.56
CA SER A 158 10.84 -17.98 19.67
C SER A 158 10.34 -18.89 20.80
N ILE A 159 9.07 -18.78 21.17
CA ILE A 159 8.43 -19.64 22.17
C ILE A 159 8.45 -21.10 21.72
N PHE A 160 8.06 -21.40 20.49
CA PHE A 160 8.02 -22.77 19.98
C PHE A 160 9.41 -23.42 19.91
N LEU A 161 10.44 -22.65 19.66
CA LEU A 161 11.82 -23.15 19.63
C LEU A 161 12.41 -23.33 21.05
N ALA A 162 12.09 -22.43 21.99
CA ALA A 162 12.60 -22.46 23.34
C ALA A 162 11.77 -23.35 24.29
N HIS A 163 10.48 -23.55 24.01
CA HIS A 163 9.52 -24.29 24.85
C HIS A 163 8.80 -25.37 24.03
N PRO A 164 9.45 -26.54 23.82
CA PRO A 164 8.87 -27.64 23.01
C PRO A 164 7.55 -28.19 23.58
N ASP A 165 7.31 -28.07 24.88
CA ASP A 165 6.07 -28.46 25.55
C ASP A 165 4.88 -27.58 25.10
N VAL A 166 5.08 -26.28 24.94
CA VAL A 166 4.08 -25.37 24.40
C VAL A 166 3.76 -25.72 22.94
N LEU A 167 4.78 -25.95 22.13
CA LEU A 167 4.60 -26.40 20.74
C LEU A 167 3.83 -27.71 20.69
N ALA A 168 4.23 -28.70 21.48
CA ALA A 168 3.56 -30.01 21.52
C ALA A 168 2.08 -29.88 21.92
N GLY A 169 1.74 -28.97 22.84
CA GLY A 169 0.35 -28.69 23.21
C GLY A 169 -0.49 -28.22 22.03
N TYR A 170 0.03 -27.32 21.17
CA TYR A 170 -0.65 -26.87 19.96
C TYR A 170 -0.67 -27.94 18.88
N GLN A 171 0.39 -28.71 18.69
CA GLN A 171 0.44 -29.83 17.75
C GLN A 171 -0.58 -30.93 18.10
N GLN A 172 -0.80 -31.19 19.39
CA GLN A 172 -1.85 -32.10 19.85
C GLN A 172 -3.24 -31.53 19.65
N ARG A 173 -3.42 -30.24 19.90
CA ARG A 173 -4.70 -29.54 19.78
C ARG A 173 -5.17 -29.50 18.33
N PHE A 174 -4.33 -29.03 17.41
CA PHE A 174 -4.73 -28.84 16.01
C PHE A 174 -4.77 -30.15 15.27
N LYS A 175 -5.98 -30.70 15.10
CA LYS A 175 -6.22 -31.86 14.24
C LYS A 175 -6.17 -31.54 12.77
N TYR A 176 -6.55 -30.31 12.42
CA TYR A 176 -6.57 -29.79 11.03
C TYR A 176 -5.95 -28.39 11.00
N VAL A 177 -5.05 -28.20 10.04
CA VAL A 177 -4.44 -26.91 9.72
C VAL A 177 -4.85 -26.55 8.29
N LEU A 178 -5.58 -25.47 8.11
CA LEU A 178 -6.09 -25.00 6.82
C LEU A 178 -5.49 -23.63 6.53
N VAL A 179 -4.89 -23.47 5.38
CA VAL A 179 -4.20 -22.25 4.98
C VAL A 179 -4.71 -21.81 3.61
N ASP A 180 -5.12 -20.56 3.52
CA ASP A 180 -5.49 -19.92 2.28
C ASP A 180 -4.43 -18.92 1.83
N GLU A 181 -4.34 -18.65 0.52
CA GLU A 181 -3.36 -17.75 -0.09
C GLU A 181 -1.90 -18.08 0.31
N TYR A 182 -1.57 -19.39 0.30
CA TYR A 182 -0.29 -19.88 0.81
C TYR A 182 0.93 -19.27 0.10
N GLN A 183 0.81 -18.88 -1.18
CA GLN A 183 1.85 -18.22 -1.97
C GLN A 183 2.23 -16.83 -1.45
N ASP A 184 1.38 -16.20 -0.64
CA ASP A 184 1.64 -14.87 -0.07
C ASP A 184 2.33 -14.93 1.31
N THR A 185 2.65 -16.14 1.80
CA THR A 185 3.29 -16.30 3.10
C THR A 185 4.75 -15.82 3.08
N ASN A 186 5.15 -15.10 4.14
CA ASN A 186 6.55 -14.81 4.41
C ASN A 186 7.23 -15.98 5.13
N VAL A 187 8.56 -15.88 5.31
CA VAL A 187 9.34 -16.95 5.94
C VAL A 187 8.89 -17.23 7.38
N ALA A 188 8.57 -16.20 8.18
CA ALA A 188 8.12 -16.38 9.56
C ALA A 188 6.77 -17.13 9.62
N GLN A 189 5.82 -16.78 8.76
CA GLN A 189 4.53 -17.48 8.64
C GLN A 189 4.70 -18.92 8.20
N TYR A 190 5.56 -19.14 7.21
CA TYR A 190 5.92 -20.49 6.74
C TYR A 190 6.52 -21.35 7.85
N LEU A 191 7.51 -20.83 8.59
CA LEU A 191 8.14 -21.55 9.69
C LEU A 191 7.14 -21.88 10.81
N TRP A 192 6.27 -20.92 11.14
CA TRP A 192 5.22 -21.09 12.14
C TRP A 192 4.25 -22.21 11.75
N LEU A 193 3.76 -22.25 10.52
CA LEU A 193 2.92 -23.33 10.01
C LEU A 193 3.63 -24.68 10.01
N ARG A 194 4.89 -24.69 9.57
CA ARG A 194 5.69 -25.90 9.49
C ARG A 194 5.87 -26.52 10.87
N LEU A 195 6.18 -25.74 11.89
CA LEU A 195 6.30 -26.22 13.28
C LEU A 195 4.96 -26.78 13.78
N LEU A 196 3.86 -26.08 13.59
CA LEU A 196 2.54 -26.55 14.04
C LEU A 196 2.08 -27.83 13.34
N ALA A 197 2.36 -27.97 12.06
CA ALA A 197 1.94 -29.13 11.29
C ALA A 197 2.87 -30.35 11.38
N GLN A 198 4.07 -30.20 11.94
CA GLN A 198 5.14 -31.18 11.88
C GLN A 198 4.76 -32.56 12.48
N GLN A 199 3.98 -32.59 13.56
CA GLN A 199 3.64 -33.84 14.24
C GLN A 199 2.56 -34.63 13.50
N ARG A 200 1.42 -34.01 13.19
CA ARG A 200 0.27 -34.66 12.56
C ARG A 200 0.33 -34.68 11.05
N ARG A 201 1.02 -33.73 10.45
CA ARG A 201 1.09 -33.51 8.98
C ARG A 201 -0.27 -33.38 8.30
N ASN A 202 -1.33 -33.07 9.06
CA ASN A 202 -2.66 -32.86 8.54
C ASN A 202 -2.87 -31.38 8.24
N ILE A 203 -2.22 -30.93 7.18
CA ILE A 203 -2.25 -29.56 6.69
C ILE A 203 -2.80 -29.55 5.26
N ALA A 204 -3.72 -28.64 4.98
CA ALA A 204 -4.22 -28.37 3.64
C ALA A 204 -3.97 -26.88 3.32
N CYS A 205 -3.14 -26.64 2.32
CA CYS A 205 -2.82 -25.32 1.82
C CYS A 205 -3.48 -25.11 0.47
N VAL A 206 -4.16 -23.97 0.32
CA VAL A 206 -4.70 -23.51 -0.95
C VAL A 206 -3.87 -22.31 -1.37
N GLY A 207 -3.49 -22.24 -2.63
CA GLY A 207 -2.72 -21.14 -3.16
C GLY A 207 -2.51 -21.25 -4.66
N ASP A 208 -2.05 -20.14 -5.22
CA ASP A 208 -1.79 -19.99 -6.64
C ASP A 208 -0.47 -19.25 -6.83
N ASP A 209 0.59 -19.96 -7.22
CA ASP A 209 1.92 -19.38 -7.44
C ASP A 209 1.91 -18.30 -8.53
N ASP A 210 1.00 -18.40 -9.51
CA ASP A 210 0.80 -17.37 -10.54
C ASP A 210 0.16 -16.10 -10.01
N GLN A 211 -0.35 -16.07 -8.77
CA GLN A 211 -0.91 -14.91 -8.09
C GLN A 211 -0.04 -14.39 -6.92
N SER A 212 1.23 -14.80 -6.84
CA SER A 212 2.19 -14.28 -5.86
C SER A 212 2.69 -12.89 -6.29
N ILE A 213 2.11 -11.84 -5.71
CA ILE A 213 2.33 -10.43 -6.07
C ILE A 213 2.68 -9.53 -4.87
N TYR A 214 3.07 -10.12 -3.73
CA TYR A 214 3.38 -9.40 -2.48
C TYR A 214 4.82 -9.60 -2.01
N SER A 215 5.81 -9.78 -2.92
CA SER A 215 7.22 -9.90 -2.54
C SER A 215 7.72 -8.67 -1.80
N TRP A 216 7.24 -7.48 -2.17
CA TRP A 216 7.52 -6.22 -1.50
C TRP A 216 7.03 -6.15 -0.03
N ARG A 217 6.12 -7.06 0.38
CA ARG A 217 5.70 -7.31 1.77
C ARG A 217 6.45 -8.48 2.42
N GLY A 218 7.45 -9.04 1.75
CA GLY A 218 8.22 -10.19 2.23
C GLY A 218 7.58 -11.55 1.93
N ALA A 219 6.58 -11.60 1.05
CA ALA A 219 6.05 -12.88 0.55
C ALA A 219 7.13 -13.63 -0.26
N GLU A 220 7.17 -14.95 -0.07
CA GLU A 220 8.15 -15.84 -0.69
C GLU A 220 7.45 -16.93 -1.50
N VAL A 221 7.36 -16.74 -2.81
CA VAL A 221 6.73 -17.74 -3.70
C VAL A 221 7.38 -19.13 -3.58
N THR A 222 8.65 -19.20 -3.21
CA THR A 222 9.37 -20.45 -2.96
C THR A 222 8.72 -21.30 -1.87
N ASN A 223 7.93 -20.73 -0.96
CA ASN A 223 7.23 -21.47 0.10
C ASN A 223 6.20 -22.46 -0.51
N ILE A 224 5.41 -22.02 -1.50
CA ILE A 224 4.45 -22.92 -2.16
C ILE A 224 5.17 -23.89 -3.10
N LEU A 225 6.21 -23.45 -3.79
CA LEU A 225 6.96 -24.30 -4.73
C LEU A 225 7.67 -25.48 -4.04
N ARG A 226 8.04 -25.35 -2.79
CA ARG A 226 8.73 -26.38 -2.00
C ARG A 226 7.82 -27.20 -1.09
N PHE A 227 6.49 -27.01 -1.16
CA PHE A 227 5.53 -27.64 -0.26
C PHE A 227 5.65 -29.17 -0.21
N GLU A 228 5.77 -29.85 -1.37
CA GLU A 228 5.93 -31.30 -1.46
C GLU A 228 7.24 -31.80 -0.82
N LYS A 229 8.31 -30.99 -0.91
CA LYS A 229 9.59 -31.29 -0.25
C LYS A 229 9.47 -31.18 1.28
N ASP A 230 8.71 -30.20 1.76
CA ASP A 230 8.53 -29.97 3.20
C ASP A 230 7.52 -30.94 3.83
N PHE A 231 6.55 -31.42 3.04
CA PHE A 231 5.54 -32.41 3.43
C PHE A 231 5.56 -33.60 2.48
N PRO A 232 6.56 -34.51 2.58
CA PRO A 232 6.67 -35.64 1.69
C PRO A 232 5.41 -36.51 1.73
N GLY A 233 4.92 -36.84 0.55
CA GLY A 233 3.68 -37.62 0.39
C GLY A 233 2.39 -36.79 0.42
N ALA A 234 2.49 -35.46 0.41
CA ALA A 234 1.35 -34.58 0.26
C ALA A 234 0.65 -34.84 -1.09
N THR A 235 -0.67 -34.83 -1.07
CA THR A 235 -1.47 -34.94 -2.30
C THR A 235 -1.59 -33.54 -2.92
N ILE A 236 -1.12 -33.36 -4.14
CA ILE A 236 -1.25 -32.13 -4.90
C ILE A 236 -2.45 -32.25 -5.83
N ILE A 237 -3.44 -31.39 -5.61
CA ILE A 237 -4.65 -31.33 -6.43
C ILE A 237 -4.63 -29.99 -7.18
N ARG A 238 -4.62 -30.03 -8.52
CA ARG A 238 -4.70 -28.85 -9.37
C ARG A 238 -6.15 -28.56 -9.69
N LEU A 239 -6.62 -27.37 -9.30
CA LEU A 239 -7.94 -26.86 -9.64
C LEU A 239 -7.82 -26.07 -10.95
N GLU A 240 -7.97 -26.77 -12.08
CA GLU A 240 -7.73 -26.18 -13.40
C GLU A 240 -9.01 -25.66 -14.07
N GLN A 241 -10.18 -26.09 -13.60
CA GLN A 241 -11.44 -25.54 -14.08
C GLN A 241 -11.70 -24.16 -13.47
N ASN A 242 -11.77 -23.15 -14.32
CA ASN A 242 -12.12 -21.78 -13.96
C ASN A 242 -13.62 -21.55 -14.21
N TYR A 243 -14.29 -20.90 -13.26
CA TYR A 243 -15.73 -20.59 -13.31
C TYR A 243 -16.01 -19.09 -13.44
N ARG A 244 -14.96 -18.26 -13.48
CA ARG A 244 -15.08 -16.80 -13.54
C ARG A 244 -15.02 -16.31 -14.97
N SER A 245 -13.96 -16.62 -15.68
CA SER A 245 -13.58 -15.97 -16.93
C SER A 245 -13.93 -16.84 -18.14
N THR A 246 -14.18 -16.18 -19.28
CA THR A 246 -14.36 -16.82 -20.58
C THR A 246 -13.06 -17.42 -21.11
N ALA A 247 -13.17 -18.34 -22.07
CA ALA A 247 -12.02 -19.02 -22.68
C ALA A 247 -10.98 -18.05 -23.31
N PRO A 248 -11.36 -16.97 -24.04
CA PRO A 248 -10.38 -16.01 -24.57
C PRO A 248 -9.58 -15.29 -23.48
N ILE A 249 -10.20 -14.94 -22.36
CA ILE A 249 -9.52 -14.30 -21.21
C ILE A 249 -8.49 -15.25 -20.62
N LEU A 250 -8.88 -16.52 -20.40
CA LEU A 250 -7.97 -17.52 -19.86
C LEU A 250 -6.81 -17.86 -20.81
N ALA A 251 -7.05 -17.84 -22.12
CA ALA A 251 -6.02 -18.05 -23.13
C ALA A 251 -4.99 -16.91 -23.11
N ALA A 252 -5.44 -15.66 -23.01
CA ALA A 252 -4.55 -14.49 -22.90
C ALA A 252 -3.71 -14.56 -21.62
N ALA A 253 -4.36 -14.77 -20.48
CA ALA A 253 -3.66 -14.89 -19.18
C ALA A 253 -2.67 -16.07 -19.16
N GLY A 254 -3.07 -17.23 -19.69
CA GLY A 254 -2.23 -18.41 -19.79
C GLY A 254 -1.03 -18.23 -20.70
N GLY A 255 -1.22 -17.56 -21.85
CA GLY A 255 -0.15 -17.22 -22.78
C GLY A 255 0.90 -16.29 -22.13
N LEU A 256 0.44 -15.27 -21.39
CA LEU A 256 1.32 -14.34 -20.70
C LEU A 256 2.13 -15.01 -19.61
N ILE A 257 1.48 -15.74 -18.70
CA ILE A 257 2.15 -16.32 -17.52
C ILE A 257 3.07 -17.49 -17.87
N ALA A 258 2.89 -18.11 -19.04
CA ALA A 258 3.75 -19.19 -19.53
C ALA A 258 5.21 -18.77 -19.71
N HIS A 259 5.49 -17.46 -19.82
CA HIS A 259 6.85 -16.92 -19.92
C HIS A 259 7.59 -16.87 -18.57
N ASN A 260 6.93 -17.13 -17.45
CA ASN A 260 7.59 -17.23 -16.15
C ASN A 260 8.21 -18.62 -16.00
N GLY A 261 9.48 -18.65 -15.50
CA GLY A 261 10.13 -19.89 -15.07
C GLY A 261 9.63 -20.34 -13.70
N GLY A 262 10.06 -21.49 -13.22
CA GLY A 262 9.86 -21.91 -11.82
C GLY A 262 8.41 -22.01 -11.32
N ARG A 263 7.43 -22.24 -12.20
CA ARG A 263 6.00 -22.40 -11.89
C ARG A 263 5.68 -23.85 -11.54
N LEU A 264 4.68 -24.07 -10.68
CA LEU A 264 4.07 -25.40 -10.47
C LEU A 264 3.39 -25.91 -11.74
N GLY A 265 2.99 -24.99 -12.62
CA GLY A 265 2.35 -25.28 -13.89
C GLY A 265 0.90 -25.77 -13.72
N LYS A 266 -0.02 -25.06 -14.37
CA LYS A 266 -1.43 -25.43 -14.53
C LYS A 266 -1.92 -24.91 -15.87
N THR A 267 -2.96 -25.53 -16.39
CA THR A 267 -3.65 -25.08 -17.61
C THR A 267 -5.09 -24.82 -17.26
N LEU A 268 -5.44 -23.53 -17.12
CA LEU A 268 -6.82 -23.16 -16.82
C LEU A 268 -7.71 -23.41 -18.04
N TRP A 269 -8.87 -23.98 -17.79
CA TRP A 269 -9.92 -24.17 -18.77
C TRP A 269 -11.28 -23.79 -18.16
N THR A 270 -12.25 -23.48 -19.01
CA THR A 270 -13.61 -23.16 -18.59
C THR A 270 -14.61 -23.98 -19.38
N ALA A 271 -15.72 -24.33 -18.74
CA ALA A 271 -16.88 -24.93 -19.40
C ALA A 271 -17.83 -23.88 -19.99
N SER A 272 -17.53 -22.58 -19.80
CA SER A 272 -18.31 -21.49 -20.39
C SER A 272 -18.03 -21.43 -21.89
N ASP A 273 -19.05 -21.68 -22.70
CA ASP A 273 -18.97 -21.56 -24.14
C ASP A 273 -19.06 -20.08 -24.55
N GLY A 274 -18.20 -19.66 -25.48
CA GLY A 274 -18.20 -18.31 -26.03
C GLY A 274 -17.30 -17.33 -25.27
N GLY A 275 -17.62 -16.05 -25.41
CA GLY A 275 -16.85 -14.92 -24.94
C GLY A 275 -16.13 -14.19 -26.08
N ASP A 276 -16.10 -12.87 -25.97
CA ASP A 276 -15.41 -12.03 -26.94
C ASP A 276 -13.89 -12.17 -26.77
N LYS A 277 -13.14 -11.92 -27.83
CA LYS A 277 -11.69 -11.89 -27.76
C LYS A 277 -11.25 -10.71 -26.90
N VAL A 278 -10.15 -10.90 -26.19
CA VAL A 278 -9.47 -9.79 -25.50
C VAL A 278 -9.07 -8.76 -26.56
N GLU A 279 -9.50 -7.53 -26.36
CA GLU A 279 -9.22 -6.42 -27.27
C GLU A 279 -7.98 -5.68 -26.79
N VAL A 280 -7.01 -5.46 -27.70
CA VAL A 280 -5.81 -4.68 -27.44
C VAL A 280 -5.86 -3.43 -28.32
N ILE A 281 -5.89 -2.27 -27.69
CA ILE A 281 -6.07 -0.98 -28.36
C ILE A 281 -4.82 -0.12 -28.13
N GLY A 282 -4.16 0.28 -29.23
CA GLY A 282 -3.12 1.29 -29.18
C GLY A 282 -3.71 2.70 -29.14
N VAL A 283 -3.18 3.54 -28.27
CA VAL A 283 -3.55 4.95 -28.13
C VAL A 283 -2.30 5.83 -28.12
N TRP A 284 -2.44 7.13 -28.36
CA TRP A 284 -1.30 8.03 -28.45
C TRP A 284 -0.88 8.60 -27.12
N ASP A 285 -1.85 8.80 -26.21
CA ASP A 285 -1.63 9.45 -24.91
C ASP A 285 -2.69 9.03 -23.88
N GLY A 286 -2.50 9.46 -22.63
CA GLY A 286 -3.41 9.18 -21.52
C GLY A 286 -4.81 9.79 -21.70
N PRO A 287 -4.95 11.05 -22.16
CA PRO A 287 -6.28 11.61 -22.46
C PRO A 287 -7.07 10.80 -23.49
N GLU A 288 -6.42 10.31 -24.55
CA GLU A 288 -7.10 9.43 -25.52
C GLU A 288 -7.48 8.08 -24.90
N GLU A 289 -6.61 7.50 -24.06
CA GLU A 289 -6.92 6.28 -23.31
C GLU A 289 -8.18 6.47 -22.45
N ALA A 290 -8.20 7.52 -21.62
CA ALA A 290 -9.33 7.83 -20.75
C ALA A 290 -10.62 8.12 -21.54
N ARG A 291 -10.51 8.79 -22.70
CA ARG A 291 -11.65 9.04 -23.59
C ARG A 291 -12.23 7.74 -24.12
N ARG A 292 -11.41 6.84 -24.67
CA ARG A 292 -11.86 5.55 -25.24
C ARG A 292 -12.47 4.64 -24.19
N VAL A 293 -11.83 4.54 -23.01
CA VAL A 293 -12.35 3.77 -21.88
C VAL A 293 -13.70 4.33 -21.44
N GLY A 294 -13.82 5.65 -21.29
CA GLY A 294 -15.08 6.32 -20.94
C GLY A 294 -16.19 6.01 -21.95
N GLU A 295 -15.93 6.16 -23.26
CA GLU A 295 -16.89 5.85 -24.32
C GLU A 295 -17.33 4.37 -24.30
N ARG A 296 -16.39 3.46 -24.01
CA ARG A 296 -16.72 2.03 -23.91
C ARG A 296 -17.61 1.75 -22.70
N ILE A 297 -17.32 2.36 -21.55
CA ILE A 297 -18.14 2.20 -20.33
C ILE A 297 -19.54 2.79 -20.54
N GLU A 298 -19.66 3.96 -21.17
CA GLU A 298 -20.98 4.53 -21.51
C GLU A 298 -21.78 3.63 -22.48
N ALA A 299 -21.08 2.95 -23.41
CA ALA A 299 -21.73 1.97 -24.29
C ALA A 299 -22.24 0.76 -23.48
N LEU A 300 -21.42 0.20 -22.61
CA LEU A 300 -21.81 -0.91 -21.72
C LEU A 300 -22.99 -0.52 -20.83
N GLN A 301 -22.98 0.69 -20.28
CA GLN A 301 -24.11 1.20 -19.45
C GLN A 301 -25.41 1.28 -20.27
N ARG A 302 -25.33 1.74 -21.52
CA ARG A 302 -26.51 1.75 -22.42
C ARG A 302 -27.03 0.36 -22.74
N ASP A 303 -26.14 -0.63 -22.76
CA ASP A 303 -26.49 -2.05 -22.93
C ASP A 303 -26.99 -2.70 -21.64
N GLY A 304 -27.09 -1.92 -20.55
CA GLY A 304 -27.67 -2.35 -19.27
C GLY A 304 -26.66 -2.95 -18.28
N VAL A 305 -25.36 -2.80 -18.53
CA VAL A 305 -24.32 -3.26 -17.59
C VAL A 305 -24.23 -2.28 -16.40
N PRO A 306 -24.34 -2.76 -15.15
CA PRO A 306 -24.15 -1.92 -13.98
C PRO A 306 -22.72 -1.34 -13.92
N LEU A 307 -22.60 -0.06 -13.57
CA LEU A 307 -21.29 0.61 -13.54
C LEU A 307 -20.31 -0.01 -12.53
N ASP A 308 -20.80 -0.59 -11.44
CA ASP A 308 -19.96 -1.26 -10.44
C ASP A 308 -19.42 -2.62 -10.90
N GLN A 309 -19.87 -3.11 -12.06
CA GLN A 309 -19.31 -4.26 -12.77
C GLN A 309 -18.23 -3.87 -13.80
N CYS A 310 -17.95 -2.58 -13.95
CA CYS A 310 -16.85 -2.06 -14.76
C CYS A 310 -15.69 -1.62 -13.87
N ALA A 311 -14.50 -2.18 -14.12
CA ALA A 311 -13.30 -1.84 -13.35
C ALA A 311 -12.16 -1.36 -14.25
N ILE A 312 -11.50 -0.28 -13.85
CA ILE A 312 -10.26 0.20 -14.42
C ILE A 312 -9.14 -0.16 -13.46
N LEU A 313 -8.20 -0.96 -13.92
CA LEU A 313 -7.08 -1.43 -13.13
C LEU A 313 -5.79 -0.74 -13.58
N VAL A 314 -5.21 0.06 -12.67
CA VAL A 314 -3.99 0.81 -12.88
C VAL A 314 -2.80 0.14 -12.21
N ARG A 315 -1.59 0.31 -12.76
CA ARG A 315 -0.36 -0.15 -12.12
C ARG A 315 0.05 0.76 -10.96
N ALA A 316 -0.08 2.05 -11.16
CA ALA A 316 0.28 3.07 -10.18
C ALA A 316 -0.84 4.11 -10.02
N GLN A 317 -0.90 4.72 -8.83
CA GLN A 317 -1.99 5.62 -8.50
C GLN A 317 -2.00 6.92 -9.32
N PHE A 318 -0.86 7.38 -9.84
CA PHE A 318 -0.85 8.60 -10.65
C PHE A 318 -1.70 8.46 -11.92
N GLN A 319 -1.80 7.26 -12.48
CA GLN A 319 -2.59 6.98 -13.68
C GLN A 319 -4.10 7.25 -13.52
N THR A 320 -4.62 7.36 -12.28
CA THR A 320 -6.06 7.56 -12.06
C THR A 320 -6.53 8.94 -12.53
N ARG A 321 -5.64 9.95 -12.57
CA ARG A 321 -5.99 11.34 -12.86
C ARG A 321 -6.72 11.50 -14.19
N GLU A 322 -6.18 10.93 -15.28
CA GLU A 322 -6.78 11.06 -16.61
C GLU A 322 -8.23 10.56 -16.65
N PHE A 323 -8.49 9.44 -15.97
CA PHE A 323 -9.83 8.87 -15.88
C PHE A 323 -10.74 9.71 -14.97
N GLU A 324 -10.21 10.25 -13.86
CA GLU A 324 -10.95 11.13 -12.96
C GLU A 324 -11.41 12.39 -13.70
N ASP A 325 -10.48 13.08 -14.37
CA ASP A 325 -10.76 14.30 -15.15
C ASP A 325 -11.78 14.04 -16.27
N ARG A 326 -11.58 12.92 -17.01
CA ARG A 326 -12.52 12.53 -18.06
C ARG A 326 -13.91 12.23 -17.53
N PHE A 327 -14.02 11.43 -16.46
CA PHE A 327 -15.30 11.00 -15.92
C PHE A 327 -16.09 12.15 -15.28
N ILE A 328 -15.40 13.12 -14.69
CA ILE A 328 -16.03 14.36 -14.22
C ILE A 328 -16.59 15.14 -15.43
N THR A 329 -15.80 15.27 -16.49
CA THR A 329 -16.22 16.02 -17.69
C THR A 329 -17.47 15.44 -18.34
N ILE A 330 -17.60 14.10 -18.40
CA ILE A 330 -18.76 13.43 -19.00
C ILE A 330 -19.86 13.08 -17.99
N GLY A 331 -19.68 13.40 -16.70
CA GLY A 331 -20.65 13.10 -15.66
C GLY A 331 -20.79 11.60 -15.31
N LEU A 332 -19.76 10.79 -15.60
CA LEU A 332 -19.77 9.35 -15.29
C LEU A 332 -19.39 9.11 -13.83
N PRO A 333 -20.27 8.51 -12.99
CA PRO A 333 -19.97 8.28 -11.59
C PRO A 333 -18.86 7.23 -11.40
N TYR A 334 -17.87 7.54 -10.58
CA TYR A 334 -16.76 6.62 -10.27
C TYR A 334 -16.39 6.65 -8.78
N ARG A 335 -15.64 5.65 -8.35
CA ARG A 335 -14.98 5.62 -7.03
C ARG A 335 -13.59 5.02 -7.13
N ILE A 336 -12.65 5.57 -6.36
CA ILE A 336 -11.31 5.02 -6.19
C ILE A 336 -11.32 4.11 -4.96
N VAL A 337 -10.83 2.89 -5.13
CA VAL A 337 -10.73 1.90 -4.05
C VAL A 337 -9.27 1.77 -3.62
N GLY A 338 -9.03 1.94 -2.32
CA GLY A 338 -7.69 1.81 -1.72
C GLY A 338 -6.80 3.05 -1.86
N GLY A 339 -7.37 4.21 -2.19
CA GLY A 339 -6.63 5.46 -2.30
C GLY A 339 -7.53 6.69 -2.23
N PHE A 340 -6.90 7.85 -2.15
CA PHE A 340 -7.56 9.14 -2.33
C PHE A 340 -7.63 9.49 -3.81
N ARG A 341 -8.59 10.33 -4.20
CA ARG A 341 -8.61 10.96 -5.52
C ARG A 341 -7.31 11.72 -5.73
N PHE A 342 -6.91 11.91 -6.98
CA PHE A 342 -5.62 12.51 -7.30
C PHE A 342 -5.40 13.84 -6.58
N TYR A 343 -6.34 14.77 -6.69
CA TYR A 343 -6.22 16.11 -6.08
C TYR A 343 -6.41 16.14 -4.56
N GLU A 344 -6.87 15.07 -3.93
CA GLU A 344 -7.02 14.96 -2.47
C GLU A 344 -5.74 14.44 -1.78
N ARG A 345 -4.79 13.91 -2.52
CA ARG A 345 -3.53 13.38 -1.98
C ARG A 345 -2.74 14.47 -1.29
N ALA A 346 -2.13 14.15 -0.15
CA ALA A 346 -1.45 15.11 0.69
C ALA A 346 -0.37 15.92 -0.06
N GLU A 347 0.45 15.21 -0.84
CA GLU A 347 1.52 15.82 -1.65
C GLU A 347 0.99 16.72 -2.75
N ILE A 348 -0.15 16.40 -3.33
CA ILE A 348 -0.81 17.22 -4.36
C ILE A 348 -1.45 18.46 -3.71
N ARG A 349 -2.12 18.29 -2.57
CA ARG A 349 -2.70 19.42 -1.83
C ARG A 349 -1.64 20.43 -1.37
N ASP A 350 -0.45 19.96 -0.98
CA ASP A 350 0.67 20.84 -0.63
C ASP A 350 1.20 21.57 -1.87
N ALA A 351 1.38 20.86 -2.99
CA ALA A 351 1.80 21.47 -4.25
C ALA A 351 0.78 22.52 -4.74
N LEU A 352 -0.51 22.17 -4.73
CA LEU A 352 -1.58 23.11 -5.07
C LEU A 352 -1.58 24.35 -4.16
N ALA A 353 -1.28 24.17 -2.88
CA ALA A 353 -1.20 25.31 -1.95
C ALA A 353 -0.05 26.27 -2.32
N TYR A 354 1.10 25.77 -2.77
CA TYR A 354 2.16 26.61 -3.35
C TYR A 354 1.66 27.40 -4.56
N LEU A 355 1.03 26.73 -5.50
CA LEU A 355 0.49 27.37 -6.72
C LEU A 355 -0.58 28.42 -6.38
N ARG A 356 -1.47 28.12 -5.43
CA ARG A 356 -2.52 29.03 -4.96
C ARG A 356 -1.95 30.29 -4.31
N VAL A 357 -0.91 30.16 -3.49
CA VAL A 357 -0.26 31.33 -2.87
C VAL A 357 0.41 32.23 -3.92
N VAL A 358 1.00 31.65 -4.95
CA VAL A 358 1.59 32.41 -6.06
C VAL A 358 0.50 33.11 -6.89
N ALA A 359 -0.59 32.42 -7.19
CA ALA A 359 -1.73 33.00 -7.91
C ALA A 359 -2.47 34.08 -7.07
N SER A 360 -2.67 33.79 -5.77
CA SER A 360 -3.41 34.66 -4.85
C SER A 360 -2.71 34.78 -3.48
N PRO A 361 -1.88 35.78 -3.24
CA PRO A 361 -1.23 36.00 -1.95
C PRO A 361 -2.19 36.28 -0.78
N ALA A 362 -3.46 36.52 -1.08
CA ALA A 362 -4.50 36.68 -0.06
C ALA A 362 -4.97 35.31 0.53
N ASP A 363 -4.59 34.19 -0.09
CA ASP A 363 -4.96 32.86 0.38
C ASP A 363 -4.15 32.46 1.62
N SER A 364 -4.65 32.86 2.77
CA SER A 364 -4.01 32.58 4.07
C SER A 364 -3.97 31.10 4.41
N LEU A 365 -4.99 30.31 4.01
CA LEU A 365 -5.02 28.87 4.28
C LEU A 365 -3.96 28.11 3.47
N ALA A 366 -3.80 28.47 2.21
CA ALA A 366 -2.74 27.91 1.38
C ALA A 366 -1.36 28.31 1.91
N PHE A 367 -1.16 29.56 2.34
CA PHE A 367 0.10 30.00 2.94
C PHE A 367 0.41 29.25 4.24
N GLU A 368 -0.56 29.08 5.13
CA GLU A 368 -0.41 28.33 6.38
C GLU A 368 0.05 26.89 6.11
N ARG A 369 -0.49 26.27 5.07
CA ARG A 369 -0.16 24.91 4.69
C ARG A 369 1.32 24.76 4.25
N ILE A 370 1.85 25.73 3.52
CA ILE A 370 3.20 25.62 2.93
C ILE A 370 4.30 26.25 3.79
N VAL A 371 3.97 27.14 4.72
CA VAL A 371 4.96 27.98 5.43
C VAL A 371 6.05 27.16 6.14
N ASN A 372 5.73 25.94 6.59
CA ASN A 372 6.67 25.01 7.22
C ASN A 372 6.72 23.63 6.54
N THR A 373 6.32 23.54 5.28
CA THR A 373 6.36 22.34 4.45
C THR A 373 7.10 22.65 3.14
N PRO A 374 8.36 22.22 2.94
CA PRO A 374 9.24 21.45 3.85
C PRO A 374 9.54 22.17 5.17
N LYS A 375 10.04 21.43 6.16
CA LYS A 375 10.38 22.02 7.47
C LYS A 375 11.41 23.13 7.35
N ARG A 376 11.02 24.34 7.78
CA ARG A 376 11.86 25.56 7.76
C ARG A 376 12.26 26.03 9.15
N GLY A 377 12.01 25.22 10.20
CA GLY A 377 12.33 25.58 11.57
C GLY A 377 11.37 26.62 12.18
N LEU A 378 10.21 26.82 11.56
CA LEU A 378 9.13 27.65 12.09
C LEU A 378 8.31 26.79 13.05
N GLY A 379 8.61 26.89 14.34
CA GLY A 379 7.85 26.18 15.38
C GLY A 379 6.51 26.85 15.68
N ASP A 380 5.66 26.17 16.46
CA ASP A 380 4.29 26.62 16.79
C ASP A 380 4.22 28.05 17.33
N LYS A 381 5.18 28.47 18.15
CA LYS A 381 5.26 29.85 18.68
C LYS A 381 5.45 30.88 17.59
N ALA A 382 6.24 30.59 16.56
CA ALA A 382 6.46 31.50 15.44
C ALA A 382 5.18 31.61 14.59
N LEU A 383 4.49 30.50 14.35
CA LEU A 383 3.21 30.47 13.64
C LEU A 383 2.12 31.22 14.42
N GLN A 384 2.02 31.03 15.73
CA GLN A 384 1.08 31.77 16.58
C GLN A 384 1.30 33.28 16.53
N ARG A 385 2.57 33.76 16.55
CA ARG A 385 2.89 35.17 16.41
C ARG A 385 2.50 35.71 15.04
N LEU A 386 2.77 34.97 13.98
CA LEU A 386 2.37 35.32 12.63
C LEU A 386 0.84 35.49 12.53
N HIS A 387 0.08 34.55 13.06
CA HIS A 387 -1.38 34.63 13.11
C HIS A 387 -1.89 35.82 13.95
N ALA A 388 -1.24 36.09 15.09
CA ALA A 388 -1.59 37.24 15.93
C ALA A 388 -1.37 38.58 15.19
N LEU A 389 -0.25 38.72 14.49
CA LEU A 389 0.06 39.91 13.71
C LEU A 389 -0.92 40.08 12.53
N ALA A 390 -1.21 38.99 11.79
CA ALA A 390 -2.17 39.00 10.68
C ALA A 390 -3.56 39.49 11.14
N ARG A 391 -4.03 38.98 12.27
CA ARG A 391 -5.31 39.40 12.88
C ARG A 391 -5.27 40.87 13.34
N ALA A 392 -4.20 41.30 14.02
CA ALA A 392 -4.06 42.64 14.51
C ALA A 392 -4.02 43.69 13.37
N GLN A 393 -3.47 43.32 12.21
CA GLN A 393 -3.37 44.23 11.05
C GLN A 393 -4.52 44.06 10.04
N GLY A 394 -5.39 43.06 10.21
CA GLY A 394 -6.43 42.73 9.23
C GLY A 394 -5.86 42.34 7.85
N LYS A 395 -4.67 41.74 7.82
CA LYS A 395 -3.96 41.40 6.58
C LYS A 395 -3.85 39.90 6.36
N PRO A 396 -3.75 39.41 5.09
CA PRO A 396 -3.43 38.02 4.79
C PRO A 396 -2.12 37.58 5.44
N LEU A 397 -2.01 36.25 5.73
CA LEU A 397 -0.82 35.68 6.39
C LEU A 397 0.49 35.96 5.61
N ALA A 398 0.48 35.89 4.28
CA ALA A 398 1.65 36.19 3.46
C ALA A 398 2.11 37.65 3.63
N ALA A 399 1.16 38.58 3.72
CA ALA A 399 1.47 39.99 3.97
C ALA A 399 1.98 40.22 5.40
N ALA A 400 1.40 39.56 6.40
CA ALA A 400 1.88 39.57 7.77
C ALA A 400 3.27 38.92 7.90
N ALA A 401 3.58 37.90 7.10
CA ALA A 401 4.90 37.28 7.02
C ALA A 401 5.96 38.29 6.54
N ASN A 402 5.66 39.05 5.52
CA ASN A 402 6.55 40.16 5.07
C ASN A 402 6.77 41.23 6.13
N ALA A 403 5.77 41.51 6.97
CA ALA A 403 5.90 42.50 8.06
C ALA A 403 6.71 41.94 9.24
N ILE A 404 6.44 40.69 9.68
CA ILE A 404 7.10 40.13 10.87
C ILE A 404 8.60 39.86 10.64
N VAL A 405 9.03 39.59 9.40
CA VAL A 405 10.47 39.42 9.09
C VAL A 405 11.28 40.69 9.25
N GLN A 406 10.63 41.87 9.26
CA GLN A 406 11.25 43.16 9.52
C GLN A 406 11.32 43.52 11.02
N SER A 407 10.72 42.68 11.89
CA SER A 407 10.72 42.84 13.34
C SER A 407 11.65 41.85 14.03
N ASP A 408 11.89 42.05 15.33
CA ASP A 408 12.67 41.13 16.16
C ASP A 408 11.82 40.07 16.89
N GLU A 409 10.57 39.89 16.46
CA GLU A 409 9.65 38.95 17.10
C GLU A 409 9.98 37.45 16.85
N LEU A 410 10.74 37.19 15.79
CA LEU A 410 11.18 35.83 15.43
C LEU A 410 12.65 35.60 15.77
N THR A 411 13.00 34.34 16.02
CA THR A 411 14.42 33.98 16.11
C THR A 411 15.15 34.28 14.79
N PRO A 412 16.45 34.59 14.81
CA PRO A 412 17.20 34.87 13.59
C PRO A 412 17.12 33.81 12.51
N ALA A 413 17.05 32.51 12.90
CA ALA A 413 16.90 31.40 11.98
C ALA A 413 15.50 31.36 11.35
N ALA A 414 14.44 31.45 12.16
CA ALA A 414 13.06 31.49 11.69
C ALA A 414 12.79 32.71 10.78
N ARG A 415 13.33 33.87 11.16
CA ARG A 415 13.22 35.12 10.37
C ARG A 415 13.86 34.96 8.99
N ARG A 416 15.09 34.43 8.92
CA ARG A 416 15.76 34.17 7.63
C ARG A 416 14.99 33.19 6.75
N ALA A 417 14.51 32.09 7.33
CA ALA A 417 13.76 31.09 6.59
C ALA A 417 12.43 31.65 6.05
N LEU A 418 11.71 32.42 6.86
CA LEU A 418 10.47 33.06 6.44
C LEU A 418 10.71 34.15 5.39
N ALA A 419 11.78 34.96 5.55
CA ALA A 419 12.16 35.98 4.57
C ALA A 419 12.50 35.33 3.21
N ALA A 420 13.26 34.24 3.19
CA ALA A 420 13.57 33.51 1.97
C ALA A 420 12.29 33.05 1.27
N LEU A 421 11.37 32.38 2.01
CA LEU A 421 10.11 31.90 1.44
C LEU A 421 9.27 33.05 0.85
N THR A 422 9.16 34.21 1.55
CA THR A 422 8.37 35.33 1.05
C THR A 422 9.00 35.99 -0.18
N GLN A 423 10.33 36.02 -0.26
CA GLN A 423 11.07 36.50 -1.44
C GLN A 423 10.88 35.57 -2.62
N ASP A 424 10.96 34.23 -2.40
CA ASP A 424 10.72 33.25 -3.43
C ASP A 424 9.30 33.34 -3.99
N ILE A 425 8.28 33.45 -3.12
CA ILE A 425 6.89 33.64 -3.54
C ILE A 425 6.74 34.93 -4.40
N ALA A 426 7.37 36.01 -4.02
CA ALA A 426 7.34 37.26 -4.80
C ALA A 426 7.96 37.05 -6.19
N ARG A 427 9.14 36.40 -6.25
CA ARG A 427 9.84 36.12 -7.50
C ARG A 427 9.00 35.20 -8.42
N TRP A 428 8.44 34.10 -7.90
CA TRP A 428 7.58 33.20 -8.67
C TRP A 428 6.34 33.92 -9.20
N ARG A 429 5.78 34.81 -8.41
CA ARG A 429 4.66 35.63 -8.82
C ARG A 429 5.02 36.62 -9.97
N ASP A 430 6.19 37.20 -9.94
CA ASP A 430 6.68 38.06 -11.02
C ASP A 430 6.88 37.27 -12.32
N GLN A 431 7.14 35.95 -12.23
CA GLN A 431 7.26 35.06 -13.38
C GLN A 431 5.90 34.58 -13.91
N LEU A 432 4.81 34.80 -13.15
CA LEU A 432 3.46 34.40 -13.58
C LEU A 432 3.06 35.16 -14.85
N GLY A 433 2.74 34.43 -15.91
CA GLY A 433 2.45 34.97 -17.24
C GLY A 433 3.67 35.31 -18.09
N GLN A 434 4.89 35.17 -17.54
CA GLN A 434 6.14 35.28 -18.31
C GLN A 434 6.66 33.90 -18.73
N LEU A 435 6.46 32.89 -17.88
CA LEU A 435 6.78 31.49 -18.13
C LEU A 435 5.49 30.70 -18.38
N PRO A 436 5.57 29.59 -19.14
CA PRO A 436 4.50 28.59 -19.17
C PRO A 436 4.20 28.13 -17.74
N HIS A 437 2.93 28.07 -17.37
CA HIS A 437 2.54 27.75 -15.99
C HIS A 437 2.96 26.32 -15.54
N PRO A 438 3.08 25.26 -16.38
CA PRO A 438 3.65 23.99 -15.97
C PRO A 438 5.15 24.10 -15.64
N GLU A 439 5.89 24.90 -16.39
CA GLU A 439 7.31 25.17 -16.13
C GLU A 439 7.49 25.94 -14.81
N LEU A 440 6.67 26.98 -14.60
CA LEU A 440 6.66 27.73 -13.34
C LEU A 440 6.33 26.82 -12.15
N ALA A 441 5.37 25.92 -12.29
CA ALA A 441 5.02 24.94 -11.25
C ALA A 441 6.22 24.04 -10.89
N ARG A 442 6.94 23.55 -11.89
CA ARG A 442 8.15 22.75 -11.68
C ARG A 442 9.22 23.54 -10.93
N ILE A 443 9.48 24.77 -11.35
CA ILE A 443 10.43 25.67 -10.67
C ILE A 443 10.03 25.88 -9.20
N ILE A 444 8.75 26.13 -8.93
CA ILE A 444 8.23 26.29 -7.56
C ILE A 444 8.49 25.05 -6.71
N LEU A 445 8.19 23.86 -7.22
CA LEU A 445 8.38 22.60 -6.51
C LEU A 445 9.86 22.27 -6.24
N GLU A 446 10.74 22.62 -7.19
CA GLU A 446 12.19 22.43 -7.05
C GLU A 446 12.80 23.45 -6.07
N GLU A 447 12.60 24.74 -6.29
CA GLU A 447 13.21 25.82 -5.50
C GLU A 447 12.67 25.90 -4.07
N SER A 448 11.39 25.57 -3.85
CA SER A 448 10.83 25.45 -2.49
C SER A 448 11.46 24.32 -1.68
N GLY A 449 12.17 23.39 -2.34
CA GLY A 449 12.70 22.17 -1.76
C GLY A 449 11.65 21.07 -1.56
N TYR A 450 10.41 21.28 -2.04
CA TYR A 450 9.31 20.34 -1.82
C TYR A 450 9.51 19.03 -2.60
N LEU A 451 9.92 19.13 -3.86
CA LEU A 451 10.25 17.94 -4.66
C LEU A 451 11.46 17.19 -4.06
N ALA A 452 12.51 17.92 -3.69
CA ALA A 452 13.70 17.34 -3.07
C ALA A 452 13.39 16.66 -1.71
N MET A 453 12.42 17.15 -0.96
CA MET A 453 11.96 16.52 0.28
C MET A 453 11.49 15.08 0.02
N TRP A 454 10.67 14.87 -1.01
CA TRP A 454 10.18 13.54 -1.37
C TRP A 454 11.21 12.67 -2.07
N GLN A 455 12.09 13.25 -2.91
CA GLN A 455 13.20 12.52 -3.55
C GLN A 455 14.21 11.98 -2.53
N ASN A 456 14.40 12.69 -1.41
CA ASN A 456 15.30 12.26 -0.33
C ASN A 456 14.60 11.36 0.71
N ASP A 457 13.28 11.24 0.68
CA ASP A 457 12.54 10.34 1.56
C ASP A 457 12.71 8.89 1.07
N LYS A 458 13.20 8.03 1.96
CA LYS A 458 13.46 6.61 1.68
C LYS A 458 12.24 5.71 1.96
N SER A 459 11.08 6.31 2.17
CA SER A 459 9.86 5.54 2.38
C SER A 459 9.40 4.88 1.08
N PRO A 460 8.77 3.69 1.14
CA PRO A 460 8.26 3.01 -0.05
C PRO A 460 7.31 3.86 -0.89
N GLU A 461 6.56 4.76 -0.23
CA GLU A 461 5.57 5.62 -0.88
C GLU A 461 6.18 6.88 -1.52
N ALA A 462 7.41 7.24 -1.15
CA ALA A 462 8.04 8.49 -1.59
C ALA A 462 8.17 8.61 -3.11
N ALA A 463 8.53 7.52 -3.77
CA ALA A 463 8.64 7.50 -5.23
C ALA A 463 7.28 7.74 -5.90
N GLY A 464 6.22 7.08 -5.43
CA GLY A 464 4.87 7.33 -5.95
C GLY A 464 4.39 8.77 -5.72
N ARG A 465 4.83 9.43 -4.65
CA ARG A 465 4.54 10.84 -4.42
C ARG A 465 5.30 11.76 -5.39
N VAL A 466 6.55 11.42 -5.72
CA VAL A 466 7.30 12.11 -6.77
C VAL A 466 6.58 11.96 -8.11
N ASP A 467 6.16 10.76 -8.46
CA ASP A 467 5.41 10.49 -9.69
C ASP A 467 4.11 11.30 -9.74
N ASN A 468 3.39 11.40 -8.61
CA ASN A 468 2.19 12.23 -8.50
C ASN A 468 2.48 13.73 -8.73
N LEU A 469 3.61 14.26 -8.21
CA LEU A 469 4.00 15.65 -8.43
C LEU A 469 4.38 15.93 -9.89
N LEU A 470 5.06 14.99 -10.55
CA LEU A 470 5.37 15.08 -11.97
C LEU A 470 4.09 15.02 -12.81
N GLU A 471 3.16 14.16 -12.45
CA GLU A 471 1.86 14.07 -13.10
C GLU A 471 1.04 15.35 -12.93
N LEU A 472 1.09 16.00 -11.75
CA LEU A 472 0.45 17.30 -11.54
C LEU A 472 0.96 18.35 -12.55
N THR A 473 2.28 18.41 -12.77
CA THR A 473 2.86 19.38 -13.71
C THR A 473 2.47 19.08 -15.17
N ARG A 474 2.34 17.80 -15.54
CA ARG A 474 1.82 17.40 -16.84
C ARG A 474 0.35 17.78 -17.02
N ALA A 475 -0.48 17.51 -15.98
CA ALA A 475 -1.89 17.89 -16.00
C ALA A 475 -2.13 19.36 -16.31
N MET A 476 -1.21 20.21 -15.92
CA MET A 476 -1.33 21.65 -16.17
C MET A 476 -1.16 22.04 -17.65
N GLU A 477 -0.54 21.18 -18.46
CA GLU A 477 -0.31 21.43 -19.90
C GLU A 477 -1.62 21.55 -20.70
N ASP A 478 -2.68 20.91 -20.21
CA ASP A 478 -4.01 20.91 -20.84
C ASP A 478 -4.80 22.22 -20.62
N PHE A 479 -4.27 23.16 -19.82
CA PHE A 479 -4.97 24.38 -19.43
C PHE A 479 -4.29 25.62 -20.01
N GLU A 480 -5.09 26.64 -20.28
CA GLU A 480 -4.61 27.90 -20.86
C GLU A 480 -3.65 28.66 -19.91
N ASN A 481 -3.92 28.61 -18.61
CA ASN A 481 -3.15 29.30 -17.59
C ASN A 481 -3.37 28.68 -16.20
N LEU A 482 -2.55 29.10 -15.21
CA LEU A 482 -2.63 28.62 -13.85
C LEU A 482 -4.01 28.83 -13.20
N THR A 483 -4.67 29.94 -13.47
CA THR A 483 -5.99 30.22 -12.88
C THR A 483 -7.03 29.24 -13.37
N ALA A 484 -7.09 28.98 -14.68
CA ALA A 484 -7.99 27.99 -15.26
C ALA A 484 -7.77 26.58 -14.70
N PHE A 485 -6.51 26.20 -14.51
CA PHE A 485 -6.16 24.94 -13.85
C PHE A 485 -6.67 24.88 -12.41
N LEU A 486 -6.41 25.90 -11.59
CA LEU A 486 -6.84 25.93 -10.18
C LEU A 486 -8.37 25.94 -10.03
N GLU A 487 -9.09 26.62 -10.94
CA GLU A 487 -10.54 26.59 -10.99
C GLU A 487 -11.07 25.19 -11.33
N HIS A 488 -10.46 24.53 -12.30
CA HIS A 488 -10.80 23.13 -12.64
C HIS A 488 -10.60 22.23 -11.41
N VAL A 489 -9.46 22.30 -10.76
CA VAL A 489 -9.18 21.51 -9.54
C VAL A 489 -10.23 21.76 -8.45
N ALA A 490 -10.63 23.02 -8.24
CA ALA A 490 -11.66 23.37 -7.26
C ALA A 490 -13.01 22.71 -7.60
N LEU A 491 -13.42 22.73 -8.89
CA LEU A 491 -14.64 22.07 -9.36
C LEU A 491 -14.57 20.54 -9.20
N VAL A 492 -13.43 19.93 -9.50
CA VAL A 492 -13.20 18.50 -9.31
C VAL A 492 -13.36 18.11 -7.84
N MET A 493 -12.80 18.91 -6.94
CA MET A 493 -12.87 18.63 -5.49
C MET A 493 -14.28 18.87 -4.90
N GLU A 494 -15.08 19.75 -5.48
CA GLU A 494 -16.46 20.02 -5.03
C GLU A 494 -17.45 18.95 -5.47
N ASN A 495 -17.17 18.23 -6.57
CA ASN A 495 -18.05 17.18 -7.13
C ASN A 495 -18.08 15.88 -6.29
N GLU A 496 -18.00 15.96 -4.97
CA GLU A 496 -17.99 14.81 -4.06
C GLU A 496 -19.33 14.06 -3.97
N ALA A 497 -20.42 14.66 -4.35
CA ALA A 497 -21.76 14.24 -3.95
C ALA A 497 -22.60 13.62 -5.08
N SER A 498 -22.02 12.75 -5.91
CA SER A 498 -22.88 11.86 -6.67
C SER A 498 -23.46 10.81 -5.72
N GLU A 499 -24.77 10.94 -5.41
CA GLU A 499 -25.57 9.93 -4.68
C GLU A 499 -25.79 8.65 -5.51
N ALA A 500 -25.14 8.52 -6.68
CA ALA A 500 -25.25 7.35 -7.52
C ALA A 500 -24.87 6.09 -6.75
N THR A 501 -25.75 5.13 -6.70
CA THR A 501 -25.54 3.82 -6.05
C THR A 501 -24.55 2.97 -6.80
N GLU A 502 -24.49 3.10 -8.14
CA GLU A 502 -23.59 2.40 -9.03
C GLU A 502 -22.49 3.34 -9.53
N LYS A 503 -21.23 2.93 -9.40
CA LYS A 503 -20.06 3.73 -9.75
C LYS A 503 -18.99 2.86 -10.38
N VAL A 504 -18.36 3.34 -11.46
CA VAL A 504 -17.18 2.68 -12.03
C VAL A 504 -16.08 2.55 -10.99
N ILE A 505 -15.45 1.40 -10.93
CA ILE A 505 -14.40 1.12 -9.96
C ILE A 505 -13.04 1.45 -10.58
N ILE A 506 -12.27 2.29 -9.91
CA ILE A 506 -10.86 2.54 -10.28
C ILE A 506 -9.99 2.05 -9.12
N MET A 507 -9.03 1.18 -9.38
CA MET A 507 -8.13 0.66 -8.36
C MET A 507 -6.81 0.17 -8.94
N THR A 508 -5.83 -0.06 -8.07
CA THR A 508 -4.58 -0.70 -8.51
C THR A 508 -4.78 -2.19 -8.79
N LEU A 509 -3.98 -2.74 -9.69
CA LEU A 509 -3.92 -4.18 -9.97
C LEU A 509 -3.74 -5.02 -8.70
N HIS A 510 -2.88 -4.58 -7.77
CA HIS A 510 -2.71 -5.24 -6.46
C HIS A 510 -4.00 -5.23 -5.63
N GLY A 511 -4.74 -4.12 -5.66
CA GLY A 511 -6.02 -3.99 -4.94
C GLY A 511 -7.12 -4.87 -5.50
N ALA A 512 -7.01 -5.28 -6.77
CA ALA A 512 -7.99 -6.11 -7.45
C ALA A 512 -7.85 -7.62 -7.12
N LYS A 513 -6.75 -8.03 -6.48
CA LYS A 513 -6.59 -9.43 -6.07
C LYS A 513 -7.74 -9.88 -5.17
N GLY A 514 -8.33 -11.03 -5.49
CA GLY A 514 -9.51 -11.56 -4.79
C GLY A 514 -10.85 -10.95 -5.20
N LEU A 515 -10.87 -9.96 -6.09
CA LEU A 515 -12.08 -9.37 -6.64
C LEU A 515 -12.39 -9.94 -8.04
N GLU A 516 -13.56 -9.59 -8.56
CA GLU A 516 -13.98 -9.96 -9.92
C GLU A 516 -15.00 -8.95 -10.44
N PHE A 517 -14.99 -8.69 -11.75
CA PHE A 517 -15.84 -7.72 -12.43
C PHE A 517 -16.27 -8.29 -13.78
N ASP A 518 -17.39 -7.83 -14.29
CA ASP A 518 -17.87 -8.28 -15.60
C ASP A 518 -16.97 -7.75 -16.72
N HIS A 519 -16.55 -6.50 -16.62
CA HIS A 519 -15.70 -5.83 -17.61
C HIS A 519 -14.50 -5.17 -16.92
N VAL A 520 -13.30 -5.45 -17.44
CA VAL A 520 -12.05 -4.94 -16.89
C VAL A 520 -11.25 -4.22 -17.97
N PHE A 521 -10.80 -3.03 -17.64
CA PHE A 521 -9.92 -2.21 -18.45
C PHE A 521 -8.52 -2.20 -17.81
N LEU A 522 -7.56 -2.79 -18.49
CA LEU A 522 -6.14 -2.77 -18.10
C LEU A 522 -5.47 -1.64 -18.86
N VAL A 523 -5.05 -0.62 -18.15
CA VAL A 523 -4.60 0.64 -18.74
C VAL A 523 -3.13 0.93 -18.47
N GLY A 524 -2.51 1.76 -19.31
CA GLY A 524 -1.11 2.16 -19.16
C GLY A 524 -0.13 1.01 -19.40
N TRP A 525 -0.41 0.11 -20.34
CA TRP A 525 0.50 -0.97 -20.75
C TRP A 525 1.58 -0.43 -21.67
N GLU A 526 2.53 0.28 -21.07
CA GLU A 526 3.64 0.90 -21.79
C GLU A 526 4.96 0.75 -21.02
N GLU A 527 6.07 0.74 -21.74
CA GLU A 527 7.40 0.64 -21.14
C GLU A 527 7.64 1.71 -20.08
N GLY A 528 8.13 1.28 -18.91
CA GLY A 528 8.41 2.15 -17.77
C GLY A 528 7.24 2.34 -16.81
N VAL A 529 6.00 2.17 -17.25
CA VAL A 529 4.79 2.20 -16.41
C VAL A 529 4.38 0.79 -16.02
N PHE A 530 4.17 -0.08 -17.02
CA PHE A 530 3.84 -1.48 -16.83
C PHE A 530 4.42 -2.34 -17.96
N PRO A 531 5.48 -3.13 -17.69
CA PRO A 531 6.15 -3.35 -16.39
C PRO A 531 6.82 -2.09 -15.84
N SER A 532 6.84 -1.95 -14.51
CA SER A 532 7.45 -0.81 -13.83
C SER A 532 8.96 -0.81 -13.99
N GLN A 533 9.53 0.25 -14.57
CA GLN A 533 10.98 0.39 -14.75
C GLN A 533 11.72 0.27 -13.42
N ARG A 534 11.19 0.91 -12.38
CA ARG A 534 11.77 0.82 -11.04
C ARG A 534 11.84 -0.61 -10.51
N SER A 535 10.76 -1.39 -10.68
CA SER A 535 10.75 -2.80 -10.26
C SER A 535 11.82 -3.61 -10.99
N LEU A 536 12.02 -3.34 -12.29
CA LEU A 536 13.03 -4.00 -13.10
C LEU A 536 14.45 -3.63 -12.67
N ASP A 537 14.69 -2.36 -12.36
CA ASP A 537 15.99 -1.85 -11.92
C ASP A 537 16.39 -2.43 -10.54
N GLU A 538 15.43 -2.61 -9.63
CA GLU A 538 15.66 -3.13 -8.28
C GLU A 538 15.82 -4.66 -8.24
N GLY A 539 15.08 -5.44 -9.03
CA GLY A 539 15.02 -6.90 -8.91
C GLY A 539 15.23 -7.69 -10.20
N GLY A 540 15.49 -7.04 -11.32
CA GLY A 540 15.81 -7.69 -12.58
C GLY A 540 14.75 -8.68 -13.04
N ASN A 541 15.17 -9.90 -13.44
CA ASN A 541 14.27 -10.91 -13.99
C ASN A 541 13.21 -11.41 -12.99
N ALA A 542 13.53 -11.47 -11.70
CA ALA A 542 12.58 -11.88 -10.67
C ALA A 542 11.41 -10.88 -10.55
N SER A 543 11.71 -9.59 -10.61
CA SER A 543 10.69 -8.53 -10.62
C SER A 543 9.87 -8.54 -11.91
N LEU A 544 10.47 -8.82 -13.06
CA LEU A 544 9.74 -8.98 -14.32
C LEU A 544 8.73 -10.15 -14.25
N GLU A 545 9.12 -11.26 -13.62
CA GLU A 545 8.19 -12.37 -13.39
C GLU A 545 7.05 -11.99 -12.43
N GLU A 546 7.32 -11.14 -11.43
CA GLU A 546 6.26 -10.63 -10.54
C GLU A 546 5.32 -9.65 -11.27
N GLU A 547 5.83 -8.77 -12.12
CA GLU A 547 5.00 -7.90 -12.97
C GLU A 547 4.10 -8.76 -13.88
N ARG A 548 4.60 -9.86 -14.49
CA ARG A 548 3.74 -10.79 -15.25
C ARG A 548 2.68 -11.48 -14.40
N ARG A 549 2.97 -11.82 -13.13
CA ARG A 549 1.94 -12.34 -12.21
C ARG A 549 0.89 -11.27 -11.90
N LEU A 550 1.32 -10.02 -11.79
CA LEU A 550 0.41 -8.90 -11.59
C LEU A 550 -0.52 -8.69 -12.79
N ASP A 551 0.02 -8.80 -14.02
CA ASP A 551 -0.75 -8.82 -15.26
C ASP A 551 -1.75 -9.98 -15.29
N TYR A 552 -1.28 -11.17 -14.98
CA TYR A 552 -2.12 -12.36 -14.90
C TYR A 552 -3.27 -12.17 -13.91
N VAL A 553 -2.99 -11.59 -12.73
CA VAL A 553 -4.03 -11.23 -11.77
C VAL A 553 -5.02 -10.26 -12.39
N GLY A 554 -4.56 -9.19 -13.05
CA GLY A 554 -5.42 -8.21 -13.69
C GLY A 554 -6.34 -8.81 -14.73
N ILE A 555 -5.79 -9.55 -15.69
CA ILE A 555 -6.54 -10.20 -16.77
C ILE A 555 -7.60 -11.16 -16.19
N THR A 556 -7.24 -11.95 -15.18
CA THR A 556 -8.14 -12.93 -14.57
C THR A 556 -9.18 -12.33 -13.61
N ARG A 557 -9.26 -11.00 -13.48
CA ARG A 557 -10.36 -10.34 -12.74
C ARG A 557 -11.62 -10.21 -13.59
N ALA A 558 -11.48 -10.26 -14.91
CA ALA A 558 -12.59 -10.14 -15.84
C ALA A 558 -13.41 -11.44 -15.93
N ARG A 559 -14.74 -11.27 -16.01
CA ARG A 559 -15.68 -12.36 -16.28
C ARG A 559 -15.97 -12.47 -17.78
N TRP A 560 -16.29 -11.37 -18.42
CA TRP A 560 -16.76 -11.34 -19.81
C TRP A 560 -15.82 -10.64 -20.78
N SER A 561 -15.23 -9.48 -20.40
CA SER A 561 -14.26 -8.78 -21.24
C SER A 561 -13.28 -7.93 -20.44
#